data_d144942540ab14055fb2d261c386cd6b
#
_entry.id   d144942540ab14055fb2d261c386cd6b
#
_cell.length_a   1.000
_cell.length_b   1.000
_cell.length_c   1.000
_cell.angle_alpha   90.00
_cell.angle_beta   90.00
_cell.angle_gamma   90.00
#
_symmetry.space_group_name_H-M   'P 1'
#
loop_
_entity.id
_entity.type
_entity.pdbx_description
1 polymer ?
#
loop_
_entity_poly.entity_id
_entity_poly.type
_entity_poly.pdbx_seq_one_letter_code
_entity_poly.pdbx_strand_id
1 'polypeptide(L)'
;MRIDPAEFRARPLRVHALLHDVPLEDVWAGPLAGGGAGRTVQDLRAVMVAGREEAPAVVQGLFRLRSRIGTVFGWDHQRPAWNAESYADRLSPADRARSLVAPGTPDGSFRILYRFEDEQLSELRNATVHAFASLSIRQTPGGYLAYLGVFVQPVHRLTRLYMGAIAPFRRLVVYPAIIRTMQSAWAKRYGGGSAVG
;
A
#
# COMPACT_ATOMS: atom_id res chain seq x y z
N MET A 1 9.47 9.47 3.49
CA MET A 1 10.62 9.00 4.28
C MET A 1 10.29 7.68 4.94
N ARG A 2 11.28 6.85 5.24
CA ARG A 2 11.09 5.65 6.06
C ARG A 2 10.88 6.09 7.50
N ILE A 3 9.92 5.49 8.22
CA ILE A 3 9.64 5.79 9.63
C ILE A 3 9.88 4.57 10.52
N ASP A 4 9.94 4.80 11.82
CA ASP A 4 10.08 3.72 12.81
C ASP A 4 8.81 2.84 12.80
N PRO A 5 8.94 1.52 12.72
CA PRO A 5 7.82 0.60 12.87
C PRO A 5 7.01 0.80 14.16
N ALA A 6 7.64 1.23 15.25
CA ALA A 6 6.96 1.50 16.52
C ALA A 6 6.04 2.71 16.42
N GLU A 7 6.47 3.78 15.73
CA GLU A 7 5.65 4.96 15.45
C GLU A 7 4.39 4.58 14.66
N PHE A 8 4.55 3.73 13.64
CA PHE A 8 3.41 3.25 12.85
C PHE A 8 2.47 2.37 13.67
N ARG A 9 3.00 1.46 14.49
CA ARG A 9 2.20 0.57 15.35
C ARG A 9 1.44 1.30 16.46
N ALA A 10 1.93 2.45 16.91
CA ALA A 10 1.26 3.29 17.90
C ALA A 10 -0.01 3.98 17.35
N ARG A 11 -0.25 3.92 16.03
CA ARG A 11 -1.44 4.50 15.42
C ARG A 11 -2.65 3.58 15.60
N PRO A 12 -3.84 4.13 15.84
CA PRO A 12 -5.07 3.33 16.03
C PRO A 12 -5.63 2.82 14.69
N LEU A 13 -4.81 2.06 13.93
CA LEU A 13 -5.19 1.50 12.64
C LEU A 13 -5.69 0.07 12.79
N ARG A 14 -6.72 -0.29 12.02
CA ARG A 14 -7.31 -1.62 12.03
C ARG A 14 -6.34 -2.70 11.57
N VAL A 15 -5.40 -2.36 10.68
CA VAL A 15 -4.37 -3.28 10.19
C VAL A 15 -3.59 -3.95 11.32
N HIS A 16 -3.32 -3.25 12.43
CA HIS A 16 -2.52 -3.80 13.54
C HIS A 16 -3.21 -4.97 14.24
N ALA A 17 -4.53 -4.90 14.39
CA ALA A 17 -5.31 -6.00 14.96
C ALA A 17 -5.48 -7.16 13.96
N LEU A 18 -5.68 -6.85 12.68
CA LEU A 18 -5.89 -7.87 11.63
C LEU A 18 -4.62 -8.64 11.30
N LEU A 19 -3.47 -7.96 11.30
CA LEU A 19 -2.16 -8.51 10.95
C LEU A 19 -1.21 -8.60 12.16
N HIS A 20 -1.73 -8.86 13.36
CA HIS A 20 -0.95 -8.93 14.60
C HIS A 20 0.16 -10.00 14.56
N ASP A 21 -0.06 -11.06 13.78
CA ASP A 21 0.82 -12.21 13.57
C ASP A 21 1.67 -12.12 12.28
N VAL A 22 1.51 -11.05 11.49
CA VAL A 22 2.23 -10.88 10.22
C VAL A 22 3.38 -9.88 10.40
N PRO A 23 4.61 -10.23 10.01
CA PRO A 23 5.75 -9.33 10.10
C PRO A 23 5.55 -8.05 9.29
N LEU A 24 5.79 -6.89 9.92
CA LEU A 24 5.89 -5.59 9.25
C LEU A 24 7.31 -5.44 8.68
N GLU A 25 7.43 -5.51 7.36
CA GLU A 25 8.72 -5.48 6.65
C GLU A 25 9.25 -4.05 6.45
N ASP A 26 8.38 -3.17 6.02
CA ASP A 26 8.75 -1.78 5.76
C ASP A 26 7.57 -0.84 6.02
N VAL A 27 7.88 0.37 6.48
CA VAL A 27 6.89 1.45 6.62
C VAL A 27 7.46 2.79 6.18
N TRP A 28 6.65 3.52 5.43
CA TRP A 28 7.02 4.79 4.82
C TRP A 28 5.93 5.82 5.04
N ALA A 29 6.35 7.06 5.25
CA ALA A 29 5.44 8.20 5.31
C ALA A 29 5.83 9.26 4.29
N GLY A 30 4.81 9.97 3.77
CA GLY A 30 4.96 11.07 2.84
C GLY A 30 4.02 12.22 3.18
N PRO A 31 4.56 13.43 3.46
CA PRO A 31 3.72 14.60 3.64
C PRO A 31 3.06 15.00 2.30
N LEU A 32 1.81 15.39 2.37
CA LEU A 32 0.95 15.80 1.25
C LEU A 32 0.46 17.21 1.56
N ALA A 33 1.04 18.21 0.91
CA ALA A 33 0.70 19.61 1.16
C ALA A 33 -0.69 19.97 0.60
N GLY A 34 -1.43 20.78 1.34
CA GLY A 34 -2.76 21.25 0.94
C GLY A 34 -3.83 20.16 0.99
N GLY A 35 -4.80 20.26 0.09
CA GLY A 35 -5.90 19.30 -0.05
C GLY A 35 -7.21 19.75 0.59
N GLY A 36 -7.21 20.75 1.44
CA GLY A 36 -8.40 21.15 2.19
C GLY A 36 -8.85 20.11 3.22
N ALA A 37 -10.05 20.23 3.76
CA ALA A 37 -10.59 19.28 4.72
C ALA A 37 -11.27 18.08 4.03
N GLY A 38 -11.42 16.97 4.76
CA GLY A 38 -12.27 15.84 4.36
C GLY A 38 -11.68 14.93 3.29
N ARG A 39 -10.35 14.93 3.06
CA ARG A 39 -9.73 13.97 2.15
C ARG A 39 -9.62 12.59 2.81
N THR A 40 -9.85 11.58 1.99
CA THR A 40 -9.91 10.19 2.40
C THR A 40 -8.78 9.37 1.76
N VAL A 41 -8.64 8.12 2.18
CA VAL A 41 -7.73 7.17 1.54
C VAL A 41 -8.14 6.89 0.08
N GLN A 42 -9.41 7.06 -0.26
CA GLN A 42 -9.89 6.93 -1.63
C GLN A 42 -9.34 8.04 -2.53
N ASP A 43 -9.29 9.30 -2.04
CA ASP A 43 -8.63 10.41 -2.75
C ASP A 43 -7.14 10.12 -2.97
N LEU A 44 -6.46 9.65 -1.91
CA LEU A 44 -5.06 9.25 -1.99
C LEU A 44 -4.84 8.15 -3.03
N ARG A 45 -5.72 7.15 -3.04
CA ARG A 45 -5.68 6.04 -3.99
C ARG A 45 -5.91 6.52 -5.43
N ALA A 46 -6.88 7.39 -5.66
CA ALA A 46 -7.15 7.99 -6.97
C ALA A 46 -5.94 8.74 -7.52
N VAL A 47 -5.27 9.52 -6.67
CA VAL A 47 -4.04 10.23 -7.00
C VAL A 47 -2.88 9.27 -7.33
N MET A 48 -2.73 8.18 -6.57
CA MET A 48 -1.70 7.17 -6.84
C MET A 48 -1.91 6.45 -8.17
N VAL A 49 -3.16 6.17 -8.54
CA VAL A 49 -3.50 5.54 -9.84
C VAL A 49 -3.16 6.50 -10.97
N ALA A 50 -3.63 7.75 -10.92
CA ALA A 50 -3.33 8.76 -11.93
C ALA A 50 -1.82 9.03 -12.05
N GLY A 51 -1.11 9.17 -10.93
CA GLY A 51 0.33 9.37 -10.92
C GLY A 51 1.14 8.19 -11.46
N ARG A 52 0.60 6.98 -11.44
CA ARG A 52 1.25 5.81 -12.02
C ARG A 52 1.26 5.84 -13.54
N GLU A 53 0.22 6.36 -14.16
CA GLU A 53 0.13 6.54 -15.62
C GLU A 53 1.11 7.60 -16.13
N GLU A 54 1.32 8.64 -15.31
CA GLU A 54 2.24 9.75 -15.60
C GLU A 54 3.68 9.49 -15.09
N ALA A 55 3.96 8.34 -14.49
CA ALA A 55 5.25 8.05 -13.88
C ALA A 55 6.38 8.06 -14.93
N PRO A 56 7.58 8.57 -14.60
CA PRO A 56 8.74 8.55 -15.49
C PRO A 56 9.01 7.14 -16.03
N ALA A 57 9.51 7.07 -17.28
CA ALA A 57 9.79 5.81 -17.97
C ALA A 57 10.66 4.84 -17.15
N VAL A 58 11.57 5.37 -16.33
CA VAL A 58 12.40 4.58 -15.40
C VAL A 58 11.54 3.86 -14.36
N VAL A 59 10.54 4.54 -13.77
CA VAL A 59 9.62 3.94 -12.77
C VAL A 59 8.72 2.91 -13.45
N GLN A 60 8.20 3.23 -14.64
CA GLN A 60 7.45 2.27 -15.46
C GLN A 60 8.31 1.06 -15.85
N GLY A 61 9.59 1.29 -16.20
CA GLY A 61 10.57 0.24 -16.52
C GLY A 61 10.81 -0.70 -15.33
N LEU A 62 10.89 -0.17 -14.10
CA LEU A 62 11.04 -0.96 -12.89
C LEU A 62 9.82 -1.84 -12.60
N PHE A 63 8.60 -1.32 -12.83
CA PHE A 63 7.39 -2.13 -12.72
C PHE A 63 7.32 -3.22 -13.80
N ARG A 64 7.74 -2.92 -15.04
CA ARG A 64 7.85 -3.91 -16.13
C ARG A 64 8.93 -4.96 -15.86
N LEU A 65 10.09 -4.55 -15.32
CA LEU A 65 11.15 -5.47 -14.93
C LEU A 65 10.68 -6.41 -13.84
N ARG A 66 9.97 -5.90 -12.81
CA ARG A 66 9.36 -6.74 -11.77
C ARG A 66 8.35 -7.73 -12.35
N SER A 67 7.49 -7.30 -13.28
CA SER A 67 6.55 -8.20 -13.96
C SER A 67 7.29 -9.27 -14.77
N ARG A 68 8.34 -8.90 -15.51
CA ARG A 68 9.15 -9.87 -16.27
C ARG A 68 9.88 -10.85 -15.37
N ILE A 69 10.47 -10.38 -14.29
CA ILE A 69 11.09 -11.27 -13.28
C ILE A 69 10.04 -12.21 -12.68
N GLY A 70 8.85 -11.71 -12.36
CA GLY A 70 7.73 -12.51 -11.89
C GLY A 70 7.31 -13.60 -12.88
N THR A 71 7.29 -13.28 -14.17
CA THR A 71 6.93 -14.24 -15.23
C THR A 71 8.02 -15.30 -15.43
N VAL A 72 9.31 -14.90 -15.45
CA VAL A 72 10.45 -15.81 -15.62
C VAL A 72 10.57 -16.80 -14.46
N PHE A 73 10.28 -16.39 -13.24
CA PHE A 73 10.32 -17.23 -12.05
C PHE A 73 8.99 -17.95 -11.76
N GLY A 74 8.00 -17.87 -12.66
CA GLY A 74 6.72 -18.56 -12.53
C GLY A 74 5.83 -18.03 -11.39
N TRP A 75 6.12 -16.85 -10.85
CA TRP A 75 5.38 -16.28 -9.71
C TRP A 75 3.95 -15.86 -10.06
N ASP A 76 3.69 -15.63 -11.34
CA ASP A 76 2.36 -15.23 -11.84
C ASP A 76 1.48 -16.42 -12.26
N HIS A 77 2.02 -17.66 -12.36
CA HIS A 77 1.31 -18.79 -12.95
C HIS A 77 0.43 -19.60 -12.01
N GLN A 78 0.54 -19.42 -10.71
CA GLN A 78 -0.33 -20.09 -9.75
C GLN A 78 -0.95 -19.06 -8.82
N ARG A 79 -2.09 -18.52 -9.21
CA ARG A 79 -2.98 -17.81 -8.29
C ARG A 79 -3.86 -18.88 -7.63
N PRO A 80 -3.62 -19.27 -6.36
CA PRO A 80 -4.61 -20.02 -5.61
C PRO A 80 -5.93 -19.24 -5.64
N ALA A 81 -7.05 -19.95 -5.61
CA ALA A 81 -8.34 -19.27 -5.49
C ALA A 81 -8.25 -18.28 -4.33
N TRP A 82 -8.51 -17.00 -4.58
CA TRP A 82 -8.34 -15.93 -3.58
C TRP A 82 -9.02 -16.28 -2.25
N ASN A 83 -10.18 -16.95 -2.33
CA ASN A 83 -11.00 -17.31 -1.17
C ASN A 83 -10.39 -18.41 -0.27
N ALA A 84 -9.42 -19.20 -0.76
CA ALA A 84 -8.99 -20.40 -0.03
C ALA A 84 -8.13 -20.10 1.22
N GLU A 85 -7.49 -18.92 1.31
CA GLU A 85 -6.62 -18.53 2.42
C GLU A 85 -6.50 -17.00 2.55
N SER A 86 -7.55 -16.27 2.17
CA SER A 86 -7.61 -14.82 2.30
C SER A 86 -7.80 -14.42 3.77
N TYR A 87 -7.18 -13.33 4.17
CA TYR A 87 -7.42 -12.73 5.49
C TYR A 87 -8.75 -11.97 5.56
N ALA A 88 -9.57 -11.99 4.50
CA ALA A 88 -10.92 -11.48 4.54
C ALA A 88 -11.77 -12.14 5.64
N ASP A 89 -11.49 -13.41 5.99
CA ASP A 89 -12.22 -14.13 7.04
C ASP A 89 -11.88 -13.65 8.46
N ARG A 90 -10.77 -12.91 8.61
CA ARG A 90 -10.43 -12.24 9.87
C ARG A 90 -11.22 -10.94 10.12
N LEU A 91 -11.91 -10.43 9.09
CA LEU A 91 -12.74 -9.24 9.24
C LEU A 91 -13.99 -9.55 10.05
N SER A 92 -14.21 -8.73 11.09
CA SER A 92 -15.47 -8.81 11.85
C SER A 92 -16.66 -8.37 10.97
N PRO A 93 -17.89 -8.74 11.33
CA PRO A 93 -19.08 -8.23 10.66
C PRO A 93 -19.14 -6.70 10.66
N ALA A 94 -18.69 -6.05 11.73
CA ALA A 94 -18.62 -4.59 11.83
C ALA A 94 -17.61 -3.99 10.87
N ASP A 95 -16.42 -4.60 10.69
CA ASP A 95 -15.43 -4.15 9.71
C ASP A 95 -15.96 -4.27 8.29
N ARG A 96 -16.65 -5.38 7.98
CA ARG A 96 -17.28 -5.59 6.67
C ARG A 96 -18.37 -4.56 6.38
N ALA A 97 -19.21 -4.25 7.37
CA ALA A 97 -20.28 -3.26 7.25
C ALA A 97 -19.72 -1.82 7.11
N ARG A 98 -18.60 -1.51 7.78
CA ARG A 98 -17.93 -0.20 7.71
C ARG A 98 -17.15 -0.02 6.40
N SER A 99 -16.76 -1.08 5.73
CA SER A 99 -15.93 -1.00 4.54
C SER A 99 -16.69 -0.39 3.37
N LEU A 100 -16.10 0.62 2.73
CA LEU A 100 -16.62 1.33 1.56
C LEU A 100 -16.62 0.47 0.29
N VAL A 101 -15.95 -0.69 0.33
CA VAL A 101 -15.91 -1.65 -0.78
C VAL A 101 -15.98 -3.08 -0.24
N ALA A 102 -16.51 -4.00 -1.03
CA ALA A 102 -16.58 -5.40 -0.65
C ALA A 102 -15.16 -6.01 -0.55
N PRO A 103 -14.91 -6.90 0.43
CA PRO A 103 -13.69 -7.69 0.46
C PRO A 103 -13.50 -8.47 -0.85
N GLY A 104 -12.27 -8.51 -1.37
CA GLY A 104 -11.95 -9.13 -2.63
C GLY A 104 -12.03 -8.23 -3.85
N THR A 105 -12.46 -6.97 -3.69
CA THR A 105 -12.47 -5.99 -4.79
C THR A 105 -11.08 -5.86 -5.41
N PRO A 106 -10.93 -6.02 -6.75
CA PRO A 106 -9.65 -5.91 -7.42
C PRO A 106 -9.02 -4.52 -7.28
N ASP A 107 -7.71 -4.48 -7.07
CA ASP A 107 -6.90 -3.26 -7.01
C ASP A 107 -5.52 -3.52 -7.64
N GLY A 108 -5.47 -3.52 -8.96
CA GLY A 108 -4.30 -3.96 -9.73
C GLY A 108 -4.00 -5.44 -9.48
N SER A 109 -2.78 -5.74 -8.99
CA SER A 109 -2.40 -7.10 -8.61
C SER A 109 -2.88 -7.50 -7.21
N PHE A 110 -3.39 -6.54 -6.44
CA PHE A 110 -3.91 -6.74 -5.11
C PHE A 110 -5.42 -6.96 -5.12
N ARG A 111 -5.94 -7.43 -3.97
CA ARG A 111 -7.35 -7.43 -3.64
C ARG A 111 -7.56 -6.69 -2.34
N ILE A 112 -8.56 -5.82 -2.29
CA ILE A 112 -8.87 -5.04 -1.11
C ILE A 112 -9.51 -5.96 -0.07
N LEU A 113 -8.98 -5.96 1.15
CA LEU A 113 -9.61 -6.61 2.29
C LEU A 113 -10.67 -5.69 2.89
N TYR A 114 -10.33 -4.43 3.13
CA TYR A 114 -11.25 -3.38 3.52
C TYR A 114 -10.74 -2.01 3.07
N ARG A 115 -11.66 -1.07 2.93
CA ARG A 115 -11.38 0.35 2.76
C ARG A 115 -12.28 1.15 3.68
N PHE A 116 -11.71 1.87 4.63
CA PHE A 116 -12.38 2.89 5.43
C PHE A 116 -12.07 4.27 4.86
N GLU A 117 -12.52 5.34 5.50
CA GLU A 117 -12.22 6.70 5.03
C GLU A 117 -10.73 7.03 5.16
N ASP A 118 -10.10 6.59 6.22
CA ASP A 118 -8.72 6.92 6.61
C ASP A 118 -7.71 5.80 6.36
N GLU A 119 -8.17 4.58 6.04
CA GLU A 119 -7.32 3.39 5.95
C GLU A 119 -7.82 2.40 4.90
N GLN A 120 -6.89 1.80 4.13
CA GLN A 120 -7.14 0.65 3.25
C GLN A 120 -6.12 -0.43 3.52
N LEU A 121 -6.56 -1.66 3.56
CA LEU A 121 -5.70 -2.85 3.53
C LEU A 121 -5.98 -3.66 2.27
N SER A 122 -4.91 -3.97 1.54
CA SER A 122 -4.96 -4.80 0.34
C SER A 122 -4.02 -5.99 0.46
N GLU A 123 -4.43 -7.11 -0.08
CA GLU A 123 -3.78 -8.42 -0.03
C GLU A 123 -3.29 -8.83 -1.41
N LEU A 124 -2.07 -9.35 -1.49
CA LEU A 124 -1.51 -10.03 -2.65
C LEU A 124 -1.01 -11.40 -2.24
N ARG A 125 -1.49 -12.43 -2.90
CA ARG A 125 -0.99 -13.79 -2.70
C ARG A 125 -0.54 -14.41 -4.00
N ASN A 126 0.61 -15.07 -3.96
CA ASN A 126 1.11 -15.95 -5.01
C ASN A 126 1.83 -17.15 -4.38
N ALA A 127 2.42 -18.03 -5.20
CA ALA A 127 3.11 -19.23 -4.72
C ALA A 127 4.29 -18.94 -3.78
N THR A 128 4.86 -17.75 -3.78
CA THR A 128 6.09 -17.39 -3.06
C THR A 128 5.89 -16.43 -1.92
N VAL A 129 4.84 -15.61 -1.96
CA VAL A 129 4.62 -14.55 -0.97
C VAL A 129 3.13 -14.33 -0.71
N HIS A 130 2.81 -14.10 0.56
CA HIS A 130 1.55 -13.55 0.99
C HIS A 130 1.84 -12.17 1.58
N ALA A 131 1.57 -11.12 0.81
CA ALA A 131 1.92 -9.75 1.13
C ALA A 131 0.67 -8.90 1.33
N PHE A 132 0.79 -7.90 2.21
CA PHE A 132 -0.27 -6.94 2.47
C PHE A 132 0.30 -5.54 2.34
N ALA A 133 -0.47 -4.66 1.71
CA ALA A 133 -0.20 -3.24 1.60
C ALA A 133 -1.27 -2.47 2.39
N SER A 134 -0.83 -1.82 3.46
CA SER A 134 -1.64 -0.88 4.24
C SER A 134 -1.37 0.53 3.75
N LEU A 135 -2.41 1.23 3.37
CA LEU A 135 -2.37 2.64 3.00
C LEU A 135 -3.26 3.41 3.99
N SER A 136 -2.74 4.45 4.60
CA SER A 136 -3.56 5.30 5.47
C SER A 136 -3.21 6.78 5.30
N ILE A 137 -4.16 7.65 5.64
CA ILE A 137 -4.04 9.09 5.52
C ILE A 137 -4.48 9.74 6.83
N ARG A 138 -3.78 10.80 7.24
CA ARG A 138 -4.13 11.59 8.43
C ARG A 138 -4.03 13.07 8.10
N GLN A 139 -5.03 13.84 8.48
CA GLN A 139 -4.98 15.28 8.36
C GLN A 139 -3.95 15.90 9.31
N THR A 140 -3.26 16.93 8.85
CA THR A 140 -2.26 17.72 9.59
C THR A 140 -2.53 19.20 9.34
N PRO A 141 -1.98 20.13 10.13
CA PRO A 141 -2.23 21.56 9.95
C PRO A 141 -1.90 22.10 8.56
N GLY A 142 -0.92 21.52 7.85
CA GLY A 142 -0.50 21.95 6.51
C GLY A 142 -0.99 21.07 5.36
N GLY A 143 -1.88 20.11 5.62
CA GLY A 143 -2.36 19.15 4.62
C GLY A 143 -2.57 17.77 5.19
N TYR A 144 -1.88 16.75 4.66
CA TYR A 144 -2.03 15.38 5.09
C TYR A 144 -0.68 14.68 5.25
N LEU A 145 -0.69 13.58 5.99
CA LEU A 145 0.42 12.64 6.06
C LEU A 145 -0.10 11.26 5.64
N ALA A 146 0.43 10.76 4.53
CA ALA A 146 0.13 9.41 4.05
C ALA A 146 1.14 8.42 4.60
N TYR A 147 0.67 7.21 4.91
CA TYR A 147 1.51 6.10 5.35
C TYR A 147 1.31 4.90 4.44
N LEU A 148 2.41 4.23 4.12
CA LEU A 148 2.44 2.97 3.39
C LEU A 148 3.15 1.93 4.27
N GLY A 149 2.40 0.97 4.79
CA GLY A 149 2.92 -0.19 5.51
C GLY A 149 2.92 -1.43 4.62
N VAL A 150 4.00 -2.19 4.64
CA VAL A 150 4.12 -3.45 3.90
C VAL A 150 4.37 -4.58 4.88
N PHE A 151 3.44 -5.53 4.89
CA PHE A 151 3.53 -6.74 5.71
C PHE A 151 3.74 -7.94 4.80
N VAL A 152 4.51 -8.92 5.25
CA VAL A 152 4.77 -10.13 4.48
C VAL A 152 4.74 -11.35 5.39
N GLN A 153 3.80 -12.25 5.10
CA GLN A 153 3.77 -13.58 5.68
C GLN A 153 4.66 -14.50 4.87
N PRO A 154 5.75 -15.04 5.44
CA PRO A 154 6.60 -15.99 4.74
C PRO A 154 5.84 -17.29 4.45
N VAL A 155 5.72 -17.64 3.18
CA VAL A 155 5.11 -18.92 2.76
C VAL A 155 6.14 -20.07 2.82
N HIS A 156 7.43 -19.76 2.54
CA HIS A 156 8.54 -20.71 2.55
C HIS A 156 9.80 -20.07 3.18
N ARG A 157 10.76 -20.93 3.59
CA ARG A 157 12.07 -20.46 4.09
C ARG A 157 12.80 -19.57 3.08
N LEU A 158 12.66 -19.86 1.78
CA LEU A 158 13.21 -19.06 0.69
C LEU A 158 12.61 -17.66 0.59
N THR A 159 11.39 -17.45 1.06
CA THR A 159 10.75 -16.11 1.08
C THR A 159 11.59 -15.12 1.88
N ARG A 160 12.11 -15.53 3.04
CA ARG A 160 12.95 -14.65 3.89
C ARG A 160 14.24 -14.26 3.19
N LEU A 161 14.91 -15.22 2.56
CA LEU A 161 16.15 -14.96 1.82
C LEU A 161 15.90 -14.01 0.65
N TYR A 162 14.86 -14.28 -0.13
CA TYR A 162 14.44 -13.41 -1.24
C TYR A 162 14.08 -12.00 -0.76
N MET A 163 13.26 -11.86 0.29
CA MET A 163 12.88 -10.57 0.84
C MET A 163 14.09 -9.78 1.36
N GLY A 164 15.06 -10.47 1.96
CA GLY A 164 16.34 -9.86 2.36
C GLY A 164 17.18 -9.39 1.18
N ALA A 165 17.29 -10.19 0.13
CA ALA A 165 18.07 -9.87 -1.05
C ALA A 165 17.51 -8.65 -1.81
N ILE A 166 16.18 -8.50 -1.91
CA ILE A 166 15.55 -7.37 -2.60
C ILE A 166 15.31 -6.15 -1.69
N ALA A 167 15.56 -6.26 -0.38
CA ALA A 167 15.30 -5.18 0.57
C ALA A 167 16.05 -3.87 0.23
N PRO A 168 17.35 -3.87 -0.13
CA PRO A 168 18.05 -2.65 -0.51
C PRO A 168 17.38 -1.97 -1.72
N PHE A 169 17.03 -2.74 -2.74
CA PHE A 169 16.38 -2.20 -3.94
C PHE A 169 15.00 -1.60 -3.62
N ARG A 170 14.18 -2.29 -2.84
CA ARG A 170 12.88 -1.76 -2.42
C ARG A 170 13.03 -0.46 -1.64
N ARG A 171 13.96 -0.41 -0.70
CA ARG A 171 14.17 0.73 0.20
C ARG A 171 14.79 1.93 -0.48
N LEU A 172 15.74 1.72 -1.38
CA LEU A 172 16.48 2.81 -2.02
C LEU A 172 15.80 3.32 -3.29
N VAL A 173 15.03 2.49 -3.98
CA VAL A 173 14.47 2.82 -5.30
C VAL A 173 12.95 2.80 -5.29
N VAL A 174 12.33 1.67 -4.92
CA VAL A 174 10.89 1.47 -5.12
C VAL A 174 10.05 2.37 -4.22
N TYR A 175 10.26 2.31 -2.90
CA TYR A 175 9.45 3.11 -1.98
C TYR A 175 9.67 4.62 -2.09
N PRO A 176 10.90 5.13 -2.23
CA PRO A 176 11.11 6.55 -2.51
C PRO A 176 10.43 7.01 -3.81
N ALA A 177 10.41 6.19 -4.85
CA ALA A 177 9.73 6.50 -6.10
C ALA A 177 8.20 6.56 -5.89
N ILE A 178 7.62 5.57 -5.20
CA ILE A 178 6.18 5.56 -4.88
C ILE A 178 5.78 6.82 -4.10
N ILE A 179 6.53 7.15 -3.03
CA ILE A 179 6.24 8.33 -2.20
C ILE A 179 6.35 9.62 -3.02
N ARG A 180 7.40 9.78 -3.82
CA ARG A 180 7.56 10.98 -4.68
C ARG A 180 6.45 11.10 -5.71
N THR A 181 6.11 10.02 -6.41
CA THR A 181 5.02 10.01 -7.39
C THR A 181 3.69 10.38 -6.73
N MET A 182 3.41 9.83 -5.56
CA MET A 182 2.23 10.14 -4.77
C MET A 182 2.18 11.63 -4.39
N GLN A 183 3.30 12.19 -3.88
CA GLN A 183 3.40 13.60 -3.50
C GLN A 183 3.21 14.53 -4.70
N SER A 184 3.87 14.25 -5.82
CA SER A 184 3.77 15.04 -7.05
C SER A 184 2.35 15.04 -7.61
N ALA A 185 1.72 13.86 -7.68
CA ALA A 185 0.36 13.73 -8.18
C ALA A 185 -0.66 14.38 -7.22
N TRP A 186 -0.43 14.31 -5.90
CA TRP A 186 -1.25 15.00 -4.91
C TRP A 186 -1.13 16.54 -5.07
N ALA A 187 0.08 17.05 -5.14
CA ALA A 187 0.31 18.50 -5.32
C ALA A 187 -0.31 19.01 -6.62
N LYS A 188 -0.21 18.25 -7.72
CA LYS A 188 -0.86 18.59 -8.99
C LYS A 188 -2.38 18.68 -8.87
N ARG A 189 -3.01 17.79 -8.11
CA ARG A 189 -4.46 17.73 -7.98
C ARG A 189 -5.04 18.65 -6.89
N TYR A 190 -4.32 18.81 -5.80
CA TYR A 190 -4.82 19.44 -4.58
C TYR A 190 -3.92 20.59 -4.04
N GLY A 191 -2.74 20.81 -4.62
CA GLY A 191 -1.78 21.80 -4.14
C GLY A 191 -2.18 23.26 -4.44
N GLY A 192 -3.14 23.51 -5.31
CA GLY A 192 -3.58 24.86 -5.69
C GLY A 192 -4.51 25.56 -4.69
N GLY A 193 -4.75 24.98 -3.52
CA GLY A 193 -5.71 25.49 -2.54
C GLY A 193 -5.15 26.37 -1.42
N SER A 194 -3.92 26.89 -1.53
CA SER A 194 -3.32 27.74 -0.50
C SER A 194 -3.09 29.18 -0.97
N ALA A 195 -4.13 29.83 -1.49
CA ALA A 195 -4.11 31.27 -1.69
C ALA A 195 -5.55 31.82 -1.72
N VAL A 196 -6.18 31.94 -0.57
CA VAL A 196 -7.16 33.03 -0.27
C VAL A 196 -7.41 32.98 1.24
N GLY A 197 -7.07 34.09 1.91
CA GLY A 197 -7.52 34.37 3.26
C GLY A 197 -6.43 34.88 4.16
#